data_1d5e165eb95f9ad4647227156e3eb29a
#
_entry.id   1d5e165eb95f9ad4647227156e3eb29a
#
_cell.length_a   1.000
_cell.length_b   1.000
_cell.length_c   1.000
_cell.angle_alpha   90.00
_cell.angle_beta   90.00
_cell.angle_gamma   90.00
#
_symmetry.space_group_name_H-M   'P 1'
#
loop_
_entity.id
_entity.type
_entity.pdbx_description
1 polymer ?
#
loop_
_entity_poly.entity_id
_entity_poly.type
_entity_poly.pdbx_seq_one_letter_code
_entity_poly.pdbx_strand_id
1 'polypeptide(L)'
;MNKQPDKVFALYYRAARTNDNDTTLHLDNQMHQLLQYARQHGIDNFALYVDMGYPGATPDRPAFKEMLSTIHSGHVQAVVTHSTTRIARGSISLYQFLEDAARHGTAVFSIKEGGDLLAEHKAFAAIRSLMKGGALK
;
A
#
# COMPACT_ATOMS: atom_id res chain seq x y z
N MET A 1 -14.07 20.58 -7.36
CA MET A 1 -13.31 20.17 -7.33
C MET A 1 -12.94 19.39 -6.49
N ASN A 2 -12.81 18.46 -6.41
CA ASN A 2 -12.48 17.67 -5.57
C ASN A 2 -11.12 17.43 -5.48
N LYS A 3 -10.26 18.11 -6.06
CA LYS A 3 -8.97 17.91 -5.93
C LYS A 3 -8.54 18.24 -4.61
N GLN A 4 -7.71 17.51 -3.98
CA GLN A 4 -7.18 17.79 -2.70
C GLN A 4 -5.72 18.02 -2.92
N PRO A 5 -5.33 19.24 -3.18
CA PRO A 5 -3.95 19.50 -3.57
C PRO A 5 -2.93 19.12 -2.53
N ASP A 6 -3.35 19.05 -1.26
CA ASP A 6 -2.44 18.65 -0.22
C ASP A 6 -2.25 17.17 -0.12
N LYS A 7 -3.04 16.39 -0.82
CA LYS A 7 -2.96 14.95 -0.72
C LYS A 7 -2.21 14.37 -1.89
N VAL A 8 -1.35 13.40 -1.61
CA VAL A 8 -0.54 12.80 -2.64
C VAL A 8 -0.86 11.33 -2.74
N PHE A 9 -0.46 10.74 -3.84
CA PHE A 9 -0.44 9.29 -3.97
C PHE A 9 0.91 8.84 -3.45
N ALA A 10 0.92 7.82 -2.60
CA ALA A 10 2.15 7.27 -2.09
C ALA A 10 2.47 6.00 -2.86
N LEU A 11 3.59 5.99 -3.55
CA LEU A 11 4.03 4.81 -4.29
C LEU A 11 5.05 4.10 -3.42
N TYR A 12 4.69 2.94 -2.93
CA TYR A 12 5.55 2.22 -1.99
C TYR A 12 6.21 1.01 -2.62
N TYR A 13 7.51 0.89 -2.44
CA TYR A 13 8.26 -0.22 -2.94
C TYR A 13 9.18 -0.77 -1.86
N ARG A 14 9.21 -2.07 -1.72
CA ARG A 14 10.11 -2.73 -0.77
C ARG A 14 10.74 -3.94 -1.44
N ALA A 15 12.05 -4.06 -1.32
CA ALA A 15 12.77 -5.19 -1.88
C ALA A 15 13.62 -5.81 -0.81
N ALA A 16 13.71 -7.14 -0.82
CA ALA A 16 14.61 -7.81 0.08
C ALA A 16 16.02 -7.65 -0.44
N ARG A 17 16.96 -7.56 0.47
CA ARG A 17 18.34 -7.42 0.08
C ARG A 17 18.89 -8.76 -0.39
N THR A 18 19.59 -8.74 -1.48
CA THR A 18 20.31 -9.92 -1.92
C THR A 18 21.77 -9.55 -2.08
N ASN A 19 22.57 -10.53 -2.36
CA ASN A 19 24.00 -10.29 -2.42
C ASN A 19 24.53 -10.01 -3.79
N ASP A 20 23.67 -9.87 -4.77
CA ASP A 20 24.18 -9.71 -6.11
C ASP A 20 23.42 -8.65 -6.85
N ASN A 21 23.60 -8.58 -8.13
CA ASN A 21 23.02 -7.54 -8.94
C ASN A 21 21.56 -7.73 -9.24
N ASP A 22 21.02 -8.88 -8.90
CA ASP A 22 19.62 -9.15 -9.19
C ASP A 22 18.69 -8.21 -8.46
N THR A 23 19.06 -7.82 -7.26
CA THR A 23 18.24 -6.93 -6.48
C THR A 23 18.05 -5.59 -7.20
N THR A 24 19.11 -5.09 -7.76
CA THR A 24 19.04 -3.82 -8.46
C THR A 24 18.14 -3.91 -9.68
N LEU A 25 18.30 -4.95 -10.44
CA LEU A 25 17.49 -5.16 -11.60
C LEU A 25 16.03 -5.28 -11.23
N HIS A 26 15.74 -6.05 -10.21
CA HIS A 26 14.40 -6.24 -9.72
C HIS A 26 13.78 -4.93 -9.26
N LEU A 27 14.56 -4.16 -8.55
CA LEU A 27 14.12 -2.87 -8.07
C LEU A 27 13.76 -1.96 -9.24
N ASP A 28 14.62 -1.88 -10.23
CA ASP A 28 14.36 -1.03 -11.37
C ASP A 28 13.08 -1.42 -12.06
N ASN A 29 12.86 -2.71 -12.18
CA ASN A 29 11.69 -3.21 -12.85
C ASN A 29 10.41 -2.84 -12.11
N GLN A 30 10.38 -3.06 -10.83
CA GLN A 30 9.20 -2.73 -10.04
C GLN A 30 8.98 -1.24 -9.95
N MET A 31 10.05 -0.49 -9.85
CA MET A 31 9.95 0.96 -9.83
C MET A 31 9.35 1.44 -11.15
N HIS A 32 9.83 0.87 -12.25
CA HIS A 32 9.31 1.23 -13.55
C HIS A 32 7.81 0.94 -13.63
N GLN A 33 7.39 -0.20 -13.10
CA GLN A 33 5.99 -0.57 -13.12
C GLN A 33 5.14 0.38 -12.28
N LEU A 34 5.66 0.81 -11.15
CA LEU A 34 4.93 1.77 -10.33
C LEU A 34 4.78 3.11 -11.03
N LEU A 35 5.85 3.58 -11.65
CA LEU A 35 5.80 4.86 -12.35
C LEU A 35 4.89 4.77 -13.57
N GLN A 36 4.90 3.62 -14.23
CA GLN A 36 4.05 3.42 -15.38
C GLN A 36 2.59 3.39 -14.96
N TYR A 37 2.30 2.76 -13.84
CA TYR A 37 0.95 2.73 -13.31
C TYR A 37 0.47 4.16 -13.03
N ALA A 38 1.33 4.96 -12.42
CA ALA A 38 0.97 6.35 -12.11
C ALA A 38 0.65 7.10 -13.40
N ARG A 39 1.48 6.92 -14.42
CA ARG A 39 1.26 7.60 -15.68
C ARG A 39 -0.03 7.17 -16.34
N GLN A 40 -0.31 5.87 -16.31
CA GLN A 40 -1.50 5.34 -16.96
C GLN A 40 -2.78 5.79 -16.28
N HIS A 41 -2.70 6.10 -15.01
CA HIS A 41 -3.88 6.51 -14.26
C HIS A 41 -3.92 8.02 -14.01
N GLY A 42 -3.07 8.76 -14.70
CA GLY A 42 -3.11 10.21 -14.58
C GLY A 42 -2.68 10.73 -13.23
N ILE A 43 -1.85 9.97 -12.52
CA ILE A 43 -1.37 10.39 -11.21
C ILE A 43 -0.13 11.22 -11.42
N ASP A 44 -0.22 12.51 -11.15
CA ASP A 44 0.94 13.37 -11.32
C ASP A 44 1.40 13.99 -10.01
N ASN A 45 0.71 13.74 -8.92
CA ASN A 45 1.15 14.24 -7.62
C ASN A 45 1.42 13.04 -6.72
N PHE A 46 2.63 12.56 -6.69
CA PHE A 46 2.97 11.40 -5.89
C PHE A 46 4.31 11.54 -5.20
N ALA A 47 4.49 10.74 -4.16
CA ALA A 47 5.74 10.64 -3.45
C ALA A 47 6.18 9.19 -3.47
N LEU A 48 7.47 8.95 -3.61
CA LEU A 48 8.00 7.60 -3.62
C LEU A 48 8.55 7.26 -2.25
N TYR A 49 8.17 6.09 -1.77
CA TYR A 49 8.68 5.57 -0.50
C TYR A 49 9.35 4.24 -0.77
N VAL A 50 10.65 4.18 -0.60
CA VAL A 50 11.42 3.01 -0.98
C VAL A 50 12.20 2.49 0.22
N ASP A 51 11.98 1.21 0.55
CA ASP A 51 12.75 0.53 1.56
C ASP A 51 13.54 -0.58 0.91
N MET A 52 14.83 -0.62 1.14
CA MET A 52 15.69 -1.60 0.53
C MET A 52 16.54 -2.30 1.56
N GLY A 53 16.82 -3.56 1.34
CA GLY A 53 17.76 -4.27 2.17
C GLY A 53 17.24 -4.71 3.52
N TYR A 54 15.92 -4.69 3.70
CA TYR A 54 15.34 -5.06 4.98
C TYR A 54 14.61 -6.39 4.85
N PRO A 55 14.87 -7.34 5.75
CA PRO A 55 14.15 -8.60 5.70
C PRO A 55 12.66 -8.39 5.85
N GLY A 56 11.90 -9.25 5.23
CA GLY A 56 10.47 -9.09 5.23
C GLY A 56 9.85 -9.13 6.61
N ALA A 57 10.49 -9.81 7.53
CA ALA A 57 9.94 -9.94 8.88
C ALA A 57 10.36 -8.80 9.79
N THR A 58 11.21 -7.93 9.33
CA THR A 58 11.70 -6.84 10.16
C THR A 58 10.73 -5.68 10.16
N PRO A 59 10.41 -5.14 11.32
CA PRO A 59 9.53 -3.97 11.35
C PRO A 59 10.26 -2.68 11.00
N ASP A 60 11.59 -2.75 10.88
CA ASP A 60 12.34 -1.56 10.65
C ASP A 60 12.35 -1.19 9.18
N ARG A 61 11.37 -0.46 8.76
CA ARG A 61 11.22 0.02 7.40
C ARG A 61 10.98 1.51 7.45
N PRO A 62 12.05 2.30 7.39
CA PRO A 62 11.91 3.75 7.60
C PRO A 62 10.99 4.44 6.61
N ALA A 63 11.03 4.04 5.32
CA ALA A 63 10.15 4.68 4.36
C ALA A 63 8.70 4.32 4.63
N PHE A 64 8.43 3.07 5.00
CA PHE A 64 7.09 2.66 5.32
C PHE A 64 6.56 3.42 6.54
N LYS A 65 7.41 3.59 7.53
CA LYS A 65 7.03 4.34 8.73
C LYS A 65 6.74 5.79 8.40
N GLU A 66 7.54 6.37 7.54
CA GLU A 66 7.31 7.74 7.12
C GLU A 66 5.99 7.85 6.35
N MET A 67 5.72 6.88 5.49
CA MET A 67 4.46 6.85 4.76
C MET A 67 3.28 6.76 5.72
N LEU A 68 3.39 5.89 6.73
CA LEU A 68 2.33 5.76 7.72
C LEU A 68 2.06 7.08 8.42
N SER A 69 3.13 7.78 8.75
CA SER A 69 2.99 9.07 9.41
C SER A 69 2.24 10.05 8.53
N THR A 70 2.54 10.05 7.25
CA THR A 70 1.86 10.93 6.29
C THR A 70 0.40 10.52 6.13
N ILE A 71 0.12 9.21 6.15
CA ILE A 71 -1.25 8.73 6.10
C ILE A 71 -2.02 9.23 7.32
N HIS A 72 -1.41 9.11 8.49
CA HIS A 72 -2.07 9.49 9.72
C HIS A 72 -2.34 10.99 9.81
N SER A 73 -1.55 11.76 9.11
CA SER A 73 -1.80 13.19 9.09
C SER A 73 -2.83 13.60 8.03
N GLY A 74 -3.33 12.63 7.28
CA GLY A 74 -4.40 12.90 6.32
C GLY A 74 -3.92 13.42 4.98
N HIS A 75 -2.65 13.27 4.67
CA HIS A 75 -2.10 13.83 3.44
C HIS A 75 -1.88 12.83 2.31
N VAL A 76 -2.38 11.61 2.47
CA VAL A 76 -2.24 10.59 1.43
C VAL A 76 -3.61 10.19 0.95
N GLN A 77 -3.87 10.33 -0.34
CA GLN A 77 -5.17 9.92 -0.84
C GLN A 77 -5.20 8.46 -1.25
N ALA A 78 -4.06 7.91 -1.62
CA ALA A 78 -4.00 6.49 -1.96
C ALA A 78 -2.57 5.99 -1.90
N VAL A 79 -2.43 4.72 -1.56
CA VAL A 79 -1.15 4.03 -1.61
C VAL A 79 -1.19 3.08 -2.79
N VAL A 80 -0.14 3.06 -3.60
CA VAL A 80 -0.02 2.12 -4.70
C VAL A 80 1.24 1.31 -4.45
N THR A 81 1.13 -0.01 -4.51
CA THR A 81 2.29 -0.87 -4.34
C THR A 81 2.25 -1.96 -5.40
N HIS A 82 3.36 -2.63 -5.60
CA HIS A 82 3.42 -3.67 -6.61
C HIS A 82 2.60 -4.88 -6.20
N SER A 83 2.67 -5.28 -4.95
CA SER A 83 1.88 -6.40 -4.46
C SER A 83 1.69 -6.25 -2.97
N THR A 84 0.70 -6.94 -2.44
CA THR A 84 0.39 -6.83 -1.02
C THR A 84 1.54 -7.32 -0.15
N THR A 85 2.38 -8.21 -0.66
CA THR A 85 3.51 -8.71 0.12
C THR A 85 4.54 -7.63 0.37
N ARG A 86 4.51 -6.54 -0.38
CA ARG A 86 5.41 -5.42 -0.11
C ARG A 86 4.94 -4.63 1.11
N ILE A 87 3.66 -4.69 1.40
CA ILE A 87 3.10 -4.01 2.58
C ILE A 87 3.28 -4.89 3.81
N ALA A 88 2.83 -6.13 3.74
CA ALA A 88 2.84 -7.01 4.88
C ALA A 88 2.89 -8.45 4.43
N ARG A 89 3.51 -9.29 5.24
CA ARG A 89 3.59 -10.67 4.90
C ARG A 89 2.40 -11.46 5.33
N GLY A 90 1.85 -11.18 6.46
CA GLY A 90 0.72 -11.95 6.97
C GLY A 90 -0.58 -11.25 6.71
N SER A 91 -1.65 -12.02 6.69
CA SER A 91 -2.96 -11.44 6.42
C SER A 91 -3.43 -10.55 7.56
N ILE A 92 -3.04 -10.83 8.78
CA ILE A 92 -3.44 -9.98 9.89
C ILE A 92 -2.79 -8.61 9.79
N SER A 93 -1.50 -8.59 9.48
CA SER A 93 -0.80 -7.31 9.33
C SER A 93 -1.35 -6.50 8.17
N LEU A 94 -1.65 -7.18 7.07
CA LEU A 94 -2.21 -6.50 5.93
C LEU A 94 -3.58 -5.94 6.27
N TYR A 95 -4.38 -6.71 6.96
CA TYR A 95 -5.71 -6.29 7.36
C TYR A 95 -5.64 -5.05 8.25
N GLN A 96 -4.71 -5.06 9.20
CA GLN A 96 -4.54 -3.91 10.08
C GLN A 96 -4.12 -2.66 9.30
N PHE A 97 -3.26 -2.84 8.33
CA PHE A 97 -2.85 -1.71 7.50
C PHE A 97 -4.03 -1.16 6.71
N LEU A 98 -4.83 -2.05 6.13
CA LEU A 98 -5.97 -1.60 5.33
C LEU A 98 -6.99 -0.87 6.19
N GLU A 99 -7.21 -1.35 7.40
CA GLU A 99 -8.12 -0.69 8.31
C GLU A 99 -7.62 0.69 8.71
N ASP A 100 -6.32 0.76 8.98
CA ASP A 100 -5.72 2.01 9.36
C ASP A 100 -5.82 3.04 8.22
N ALA A 101 -5.53 2.58 7.01
CA ALA A 101 -5.63 3.44 5.84
C ALA A 101 -7.07 3.93 5.64
N ALA A 102 -8.02 3.02 5.78
CA ALA A 102 -9.41 3.38 5.62
C ALA A 102 -9.84 4.43 6.62
N ARG A 103 -9.35 4.29 7.83
CA ARG A 103 -9.70 5.22 8.90
C ARG A 103 -9.23 6.63 8.59
N HIS A 104 -8.21 6.74 7.78
CA HIS A 104 -7.65 8.04 7.43
C HIS A 104 -7.98 8.48 6.00
N GLY A 105 -8.94 7.80 5.38
CA GLY A 105 -9.38 8.20 4.05
C GLY A 105 -8.39 7.88 2.94
N THR A 106 -7.53 6.90 3.14
CA THR A 106 -6.51 6.53 2.16
C THR A 106 -6.89 5.21 1.49
N ALA A 107 -7.03 5.21 0.18
CA ALA A 107 -7.28 3.98 -0.56
C ALA A 107 -5.98 3.22 -0.76
N VAL A 108 -6.06 1.95 -1.08
CA VAL A 108 -4.87 1.13 -1.29
C VAL A 108 -5.05 0.31 -2.55
N PHE A 109 -4.10 0.43 -3.47
CA PHE A 109 -4.14 -0.29 -4.73
C PHE A 109 -2.89 -1.15 -4.87
N SER A 110 -3.06 -2.34 -5.43
CA SER A 110 -1.95 -3.24 -5.69
C SER A 110 -1.96 -3.59 -7.16
N ILE A 111 -0.81 -3.43 -7.81
CA ILE A 111 -0.72 -3.72 -9.25
C ILE A 111 -0.96 -5.20 -9.51
N LYS A 112 -0.32 -6.06 -8.73
CA LYS A 112 -0.41 -7.49 -8.97
C LYS A 112 -1.80 -8.04 -8.71
N GLU A 113 -2.39 -7.66 -7.59
CA GLU A 113 -3.70 -8.15 -7.25
C GLU A 113 -4.81 -7.43 -8.01
N GLY A 114 -4.49 -6.23 -8.45
CA GLY A 114 -5.48 -5.43 -9.17
C GLY A 114 -6.49 -4.80 -8.26
N GLY A 115 -7.10 -3.76 -8.69
CA GLY A 115 -8.22 -3.18 -8.01
C GLY A 115 -7.93 -2.49 -6.70
N ASP A 116 -8.99 -2.04 -6.11
CA ASP A 116 -8.94 -1.30 -4.87
C ASP A 116 -9.06 -2.27 -3.70
N LEU A 117 -7.97 -2.52 -3.04
CA LEU A 117 -7.94 -3.47 -1.93
C LEU A 117 -8.84 -3.04 -0.79
N LEU A 118 -9.04 -1.73 -0.67
CA LEU A 118 -9.87 -1.22 0.40
C LEU A 118 -11.32 -1.60 0.18
N ALA A 119 -11.78 -1.54 -1.06
CA ALA A 119 -13.14 -1.94 -1.36
C ALA A 119 -13.36 -3.40 -1.06
N GLU A 120 -12.39 -4.23 -1.44
CA GLU A 120 -12.47 -5.66 -1.14
C GLU A 120 -12.43 -5.91 0.34
N HIS A 121 -11.62 -5.18 1.05
CA HIS A 121 -11.51 -5.31 2.49
C HIS A 121 -12.83 -4.96 3.17
N LYS A 122 -13.46 -3.91 2.74
CA LYS A 122 -14.73 -3.50 3.32
C LYS A 122 -15.82 -4.54 3.08
N ALA A 123 -15.85 -5.08 1.88
CA ALA A 123 -16.83 -6.11 1.57
C ALA A 123 -16.61 -7.34 2.43
N PHE A 124 -15.36 -7.72 2.59
CA PHE A 124 -15.02 -8.88 3.38
C PHE A 124 -15.35 -8.64 4.86
N ALA A 125 -15.09 -7.44 5.34
CA ALA A 125 -15.39 -7.10 6.72
C ALA A 125 -16.89 -7.13 6.98
N ALA A 126 -17.65 -6.66 6.02
CA ALA A 126 -19.10 -6.68 6.14
C ALA A 126 -19.61 -8.12 6.21
N ILE A 127 -19.08 -9.00 5.39
CA ILE A 127 -19.47 -10.40 5.40
C ILE A 127 -19.10 -11.04 6.73
N ARG A 128 -17.89 -10.77 7.20
CA ARG A 128 -17.45 -11.31 8.47
C ARG A 128 -18.35 -10.85 9.61
N SER A 129 -18.73 -9.62 9.57
CA SER A 129 -19.55 -9.06 10.60
C SER A 129 -20.90 -9.74 10.64
N LEU A 130 -21.47 -9.98 9.47
CA LEU A 130 -22.73 -10.71 9.39
C LEU A 130 -22.61 -12.12 9.94
N MET A 131 -21.57 -12.81 9.55
CA MET A 131 -21.39 -14.14 10.01
C MET A 131 -21.16 -14.21 11.51
N LYS A 132 -20.38 -13.26 12.05
CA LYS A 132 -20.07 -13.28 13.39
C LYS A 132 -21.20 -12.85 14.22
N GLY A 133 -21.96 -11.92 13.83
CA GLY A 133 -23.01 -11.44 14.58
C GLY A 133 -24.16 -12.31 14.51
N GLY A 134 -24.02 -13.31 13.82
CA GLY A 134 -25.08 -14.07 13.80
C GLY A 134 -26.00 -13.28 13.19
N ALA A 135 -25.50 -12.48 12.73
CA ALA A 135 -26.14 -11.66 12.14
C ALA A 135 -27.33 -11.73 12.61
N LEU A 136 -27.23 -11.99 13.19
CA LEU A 136 -28.01 -12.22 13.68
C LEU A 136 -28.59 -11.51 14.29
N LYS A 137 -28.69 -11.11 14.39
CA LYS A 137 -29.24 -10.41 15.08
C LYS A 137 -29.89 -9.71 14.47
#